data_c0e4ed9b0ec34da41a669b76ddeb4f51
#
_entry.id   c0e4ed9b0ec34da41a669b76ddeb4f51
#
_cell.length_a   1.000
_cell.length_b   1.000
_cell.length_c   1.000
_cell.angle_alpha   90.00
_cell.angle_beta   90.00
_cell.angle_gamma   90.00
#
_symmetry.space_group_name_H-M   'P 1'
#
loop_
_entity.id
_entity.type
_entity.pdbx_description
1 polymer ?
#
loop_
_entity_poly.entity_id
_entity_poly.type
_entity_poly.pdbx_seq_one_letter_code
_entity_poly.pdbx_strand_id
1 'polypeptide(L)'
;MTLATPPATNPKPSWPVFETPLLGRETVADRTMSFHFAKPVGWSYRAGQFVDITLLDPPETDAEGNLRGFSISSAPREDVITITTRLRDTAFKRVLQAVPLGTLVKMEGPFGDLRLHHAARPAVLLAGGIGITPFRSILVETIGGGALRYPVVLFHANRRPEDAAFADEFRSLGHRDPNLTFVPTMTAMPGSGYAWDGERGHIDAAMLRRHVDGLVDPIYYIAGPPGMVQALRTMLIASGVDEDDVRIEEFTGY
;
A
#
# COMPACT_ATOMS: atom_id res chain seq x y z
N MET A 1 33.06 41.64 25.93
CA MET A 1 32.26 40.42 26.20
C MET A 1 31.23 40.30 25.07
N THR A 2 31.56 39.50 24.04
CA THR A 2 30.71 39.36 22.85
C THR A 2 29.74 38.22 23.11
N LEU A 3 28.45 38.52 23.22
CA LEU A 3 27.40 37.51 23.38
C LEU A 3 27.27 36.73 22.06
N ALA A 4 27.54 35.42 22.12
CA ALA A 4 27.32 34.52 20.99
C ALA A 4 25.81 34.37 20.76
N THR A 5 25.39 34.64 19.53
CA THR A 5 24.00 34.41 19.08
C THR A 5 23.77 32.87 19.05
N PRO A 6 22.70 32.36 19.66
CA PRO A 6 22.41 30.93 19.60
C PRO A 6 22.16 30.51 18.15
N PRO A 7 22.54 29.27 17.76
CA PRO A 7 22.34 28.78 16.41
C PRO A 7 20.84 28.76 16.10
N ALA A 8 20.50 29.26 14.91
CA ALA A 8 19.13 29.22 14.39
C ALA A 8 18.66 27.75 14.32
N THR A 9 17.66 27.40 15.10
CA THR A 9 16.98 26.11 14.97
C THR A 9 16.23 26.11 13.65
N ASN A 10 16.69 25.32 12.69
CA ASN A 10 15.91 25.04 11.49
C ASN A 10 14.52 24.53 11.93
N PRO A 11 13.42 25.17 11.50
CA PRO A 11 12.11 24.65 11.81
C PRO A 11 11.98 23.22 11.25
N LYS A 12 11.53 22.28 12.08
CA LYS A 12 11.20 20.93 11.58
C LYS A 12 10.20 21.09 10.45
N PRO A 13 10.33 20.34 9.35
CA PRO A 13 9.34 20.39 8.29
C PRO A 13 7.96 20.09 8.89
N SER A 14 7.05 21.05 8.82
CA SER A 14 5.66 20.85 9.24
C SER A 14 4.90 20.25 8.08
N TRP A 15 4.43 19.04 8.26
CA TRP A 15 3.54 18.39 7.29
C TRP A 15 2.15 19.00 7.36
N PRO A 16 1.40 19.06 6.24
CA PRO A 16 0.01 19.50 6.27
C PRO A 16 -0.82 18.68 7.26
N VAL A 17 -1.57 19.36 8.10
CA VAL A 17 -2.53 18.77 9.04
C VAL A 17 -3.89 19.38 8.74
N PHE A 18 -4.92 18.54 8.59
CA PHE A 18 -6.28 18.97 8.29
C PHE A 18 -7.30 18.00 8.87
N GLU A 19 -8.51 18.48 9.04
CA GLU A 19 -9.66 17.64 9.36
C GLU A 19 -10.47 17.37 8.09
N THR A 20 -10.97 16.13 7.97
CA THR A 20 -11.73 15.71 6.80
C THR A 20 -12.84 14.74 7.20
N PRO A 21 -14.05 14.87 6.58
CA PRO A 21 -15.15 13.98 6.87
C PRO A 21 -15.00 12.62 6.19
N LEU A 22 -15.44 11.57 6.88
CA LEU A 22 -15.67 10.24 6.30
C LEU A 22 -16.90 10.32 5.37
N LEU A 23 -16.70 10.10 4.09
CA LEU A 23 -17.75 10.18 3.06
C LEU A 23 -18.42 8.83 2.79
N GLY A 24 -17.67 7.73 2.95
CA GLY A 24 -18.17 6.41 2.65
C GLY A 24 -17.24 5.31 3.12
N ARG A 25 -17.74 4.08 3.07
CA ARG A 25 -16.97 2.86 3.32
C ARG A 25 -17.55 1.71 2.52
N GLU A 26 -16.68 0.77 2.11
CA GLU A 26 -17.09 -0.42 1.38
C GLU A 26 -16.23 -1.63 1.75
N THR A 27 -16.81 -2.81 1.73
CA THR A 27 -16.07 -4.07 1.86
C THR A 27 -15.46 -4.44 0.51
N VAL A 28 -14.14 -4.58 0.44
CA VAL A 28 -13.39 -4.86 -0.80
C VAL A 28 -12.81 -6.28 -0.85
N ALA A 29 -12.76 -6.97 0.29
CA ALA A 29 -12.39 -8.38 0.43
C ALA A 29 -12.86 -8.90 1.81
N ASP A 30 -12.72 -10.20 2.07
CA ASP A 30 -13.05 -10.75 3.39
C ASP A 30 -12.25 -10.00 4.46
N ARG A 31 -12.99 -9.49 5.48
CA ARG A 31 -12.44 -8.69 6.59
C ARG A 31 -11.55 -7.53 6.12
N THR A 32 -11.82 -6.93 4.97
CA THR A 32 -11.05 -5.82 4.42
C THR A 32 -11.99 -4.74 3.91
N MET A 33 -11.78 -3.51 4.39
CA MET A 33 -12.66 -2.38 4.10
C MET A 33 -11.86 -1.17 3.63
N SER A 34 -12.41 -0.48 2.64
CA SER A 34 -12.00 0.84 2.20
C SER A 34 -12.83 1.91 2.89
N PHE A 35 -12.18 3.02 3.25
CA PHE A 35 -12.77 4.20 3.83
C PHE A 35 -12.43 5.41 2.95
N HIS A 36 -13.45 6.17 2.58
CA HIS A 36 -13.35 7.30 1.67
C HIS A 36 -13.51 8.61 2.44
N PHE A 37 -12.55 9.50 2.30
CA PHE A 37 -12.53 10.81 2.95
C PHE A 37 -12.52 11.92 1.91
N ALA A 38 -13.07 13.09 2.26
CA ALA A 38 -13.01 14.24 1.38
C ALA A 38 -11.55 14.67 1.17
N LYS A 39 -11.21 14.97 -0.08
CA LYS A 39 -9.90 15.48 -0.43
C LYS A 39 -9.93 17.02 -0.34
N PRO A 40 -9.15 17.64 0.56
CA PRO A 40 -9.17 19.08 0.70
C PRO A 40 -8.71 19.81 -0.56
N VAL A 41 -9.33 20.93 -0.87
CA VAL A 41 -8.93 21.77 -2.00
C VAL A 41 -7.47 22.23 -1.82
N GLY A 42 -6.66 22.03 -2.86
CA GLY A 42 -5.24 22.38 -2.86
C GLY A 42 -4.31 21.38 -2.16
N TRP A 43 -4.86 20.37 -1.45
CA TRP A 43 -4.03 19.28 -0.93
C TRP A 43 -3.71 18.27 -2.03
N SER A 44 -2.46 17.84 -2.07
CA SER A 44 -1.99 16.88 -3.07
C SER A 44 -0.99 15.91 -2.45
N TYR A 45 -0.88 14.74 -3.06
CA TYR A 45 0.08 13.71 -2.69
C TYR A 45 0.60 13.01 -3.94
N ARG A 46 1.65 12.24 -3.79
CA ARG A 46 2.16 11.34 -4.84
C ARG A 46 1.67 9.93 -4.57
N ALA A 47 1.34 9.20 -5.62
CA ALA A 47 0.96 7.80 -5.52
C ALA A 47 2.04 6.99 -4.77
N GLY A 48 1.60 6.13 -3.85
CA GLY A 48 2.46 5.34 -2.96
C GLY A 48 2.75 5.98 -1.59
N GLN A 49 2.31 7.22 -1.34
CA GLN A 49 2.43 7.86 -0.03
C GLN A 49 1.37 7.38 0.97
N PHE A 50 1.61 7.67 2.24
CA PHE A 50 0.71 7.36 3.35
C PHE A 50 0.34 8.60 4.17
N VAL A 51 -0.68 8.49 4.98
CA VAL A 51 -1.13 9.51 5.95
C VAL A 51 -1.28 8.89 7.32
N ASP A 52 -1.10 9.71 8.34
CA ASP A 52 -1.52 9.39 9.70
C ASP A 52 -2.95 9.89 9.91
N ILE A 53 -3.81 9.00 10.42
CA ILE A 53 -5.20 9.31 10.77
C ILE A 53 -5.36 9.25 12.28
N THR A 54 -5.87 10.35 12.86
CA THR A 54 -6.25 10.42 14.26
C THR A 54 -7.77 10.47 14.36
N LEU A 55 -8.36 9.53 15.10
CA LEU A 55 -9.77 9.61 15.48
C LEU A 55 -9.97 10.70 16.55
N LEU A 56 -10.90 11.63 16.30
CA LEU A 56 -11.21 12.71 17.23
C LEU A 56 -12.23 12.19 18.26
N ASP A 57 -11.92 12.35 19.54
CA ASP A 57 -12.76 11.97 20.69
C ASP A 57 -13.45 10.59 20.53
N PRO A 58 -12.70 9.52 20.22
CA PRO A 58 -13.30 8.22 19.98
C PRO A 58 -13.96 7.65 21.24
N PRO A 59 -15.09 6.93 21.13
CA PRO A 59 -15.79 6.36 22.28
C PRO A 59 -15.00 5.27 23.01
N GLU A 60 -13.99 4.70 22.36
CA GLU A 60 -13.04 3.75 22.96
C GLU A 60 -11.64 3.94 22.37
N THR A 61 -10.63 3.60 23.17
CA THR A 61 -9.22 3.51 22.78
C THR A 61 -8.57 2.28 23.39
N ASP A 62 -7.42 1.88 22.86
CA ASP A 62 -6.57 0.83 23.41
C ASP A 62 -5.15 1.36 23.69
N ALA A 63 -4.25 0.48 24.12
CA ALA A 63 -2.86 0.85 24.45
C ALA A 63 -2.10 1.44 23.25
N GLU A 64 -2.55 1.20 22.01
CA GLU A 64 -1.98 1.78 20.80
C GLU A 64 -2.51 3.20 20.50
N GLY A 65 -3.51 3.68 21.24
CA GLY A 65 -4.11 5.00 21.09
C GLY A 65 -5.02 5.16 19.87
N ASN A 66 -5.28 6.40 19.50
CA ASN A 66 -6.24 6.80 18.47
C ASN A 66 -5.61 7.26 17.14
N LEU A 67 -4.31 7.02 16.91
CA LEU A 67 -3.57 7.38 15.71
C LEU A 67 -3.06 6.12 14.99
N ARG A 68 -3.21 6.07 13.67
CA ARG A 68 -2.64 5.00 12.82
C ARG A 68 -2.20 5.57 11.47
N GLY A 69 -1.07 5.06 10.97
CA GLY A 69 -0.60 5.27 9.61
C GLY A 69 -1.28 4.35 8.61
N PHE A 70 -1.66 4.89 7.45
CA PHE A 70 -2.25 4.13 6.35
C PHE A 70 -1.72 4.61 5.01
N SER A 71 -1.27 3.67 4.17
CA SER A 71 -1.02 3.98 2.76
C SER A 71 -2.30 4.48 2.10
N ILE A 72 -2.19 5.54 1.31
CA ILE A 72 -3.30 6.04 0.51
C ILE A 72 -3.49 5.07 -0.65
N SER A 73 -4.62 4.37 -0.66
CA SER A 73 -4.93 3.40 -1.72
C SER A 73 -5.55 4.03 -2.95
N SER A 74 -6.16 5.23 -2.84
CA SER A 74 -6.58 6.01 -4.01
C SER A 74 -5.37 6.53 -4.79
N ALA A 75 -5.56 6.75 -6.09
CA ALA A 75 -4.61 7.48 -6.92
C ALA A 75 -4.78 9.00 -6.72
N PRO A 76 -3.72 9.82 -6.89
CA PRO A 76 -3.83 11.27 -6.80
C PRO A 76 -4.91 11.91 -7.70
N ARG A 77 -5.22 11.29 -8.83
CA ARG A 77 -6.28 11.73 -9.77
C ARG A 77 -7.71 11.43 -9.31
N GLU A 78 -7.88 10.51 -8.32
CA GLU A 78 -9.20 10.20 -7.78
C GLU A 78 -9.69 11.33 -6.87
N ASP A 79 -11.01 11.54 -6.81
CA ASP A 79 -11.64 12.71 -6.16
C ASP A 79 -11.63 12.62 -4.63
N VAL A 80 -11.35 11.44 -4.07
CA VAL A 80 -11.36 11.17 -2.63
C VAL A 80 -10.02 10.64 -2.15
N ILE A 81 -9.73 10.80 -0.86
CA ILE A 81 -8.66 10.08 -0.19
C ILE A 81 -9.25 8.74 0.26
N THR A 82 -8.73 7.64 -0.25
CA THR A 82 -9.13 6.31 0.18
C THR A 82 -8.00 5.65 0.96
N ILE A 83 -8.31 5.14 2.13
CA ILE A 83 -7.46 4.18 2.82
C ILE A 83 -8.16 2.82 2.84
N THR A 84 -7.38 1.74 2.77
CA THR A 84 -7.94 0.40 2.82
C THR A 84 -7.18 -0.40 3.86
N THR A 85 -7.90 -1.06 4.74
CA THR A 85 -7.29 -1.80 5.85
C THR A 85 -7.98 -3.13 6.11
N ARG A 86 -7.20 -4.09 6.56
CA ARG A 86 -7.73 -5.33 7.12
C ARG A 86 -8.34 -5.06 8.48
N LEU A 87 -9.57 -5.52 8.65
CA LEU A 87 -10.31 -5.35 9.88
C LEU A 87 -9.81 -6.34 10.94
N ARG A 88 -9.12 -5.81 11.94
CA ARG A 88 -8.71 -6.50 13.16
C ARG A 88 -9.53 -6.00 14.32
N ASP A 89 -9.59 -6.78 15.38
CA ASP A 89 -10.26 -6.40 16.61
C ASP A 89 -9.37 -5.47 17.46
N THR A 90 -9.19 -4.23 16.97
CA THR A 90 -8.56 -3.11 17.70
C THR A 90 -9.59 -2.02 17.90
N ALA A 91 -9.49 -1.24 18.99
CA ALA A 91 -10.39 -0.13 19.27
C ALA A 91 -10.46 0.84 18.09
N PHE A 92 -9.33 1.23 17.53
CA PHE A 92 -9.27 2.12 16.36
C PHE A 92 -10.12 1.61 15.19
N LYS A 93 -9.98 0.33 14.81
CA LYS A 93 -10.69 -0.23 13.65
C LYS A 93 -12.18 -0.45 13.92
N ARG A 94 -12.56 -0.82 15.15
CA ARG A 94 -13.99 -0.90 15.54
C ARG A 94 -14.64 0.46 15.46
N VAL A 95 -14.01 1.50 16.03
CA VAL A 95 -14.52 2.87 15.98
C VAL A 95 -14.64 3.36 14.55
N LEU A 96 -13.59 3.22 13.73
CA LEU A 96 -13.60 3.68 12.32
C LEU A 96 -14.72 3.01 11.49
N GLN A 97 -15.02 1.73 11.79
CA GLN A 97 -16.13 1.03 11.17
C GLN A 97 -17.51 1.54 11.61
N ALA A 98 -17.64 1.99 12.87
CA ALA A 98 -18.93 2.30 13.49
C ALA A 98 -19.33 3.78 13.38
N VAL A 99 -18.36 4.71 13.28
CA VAL A 99 -18.67 6.16 13.27
C VAL A 99 -19.60 6.52 12.12
N PRO A 100 -20.55 7.45 12.31
CA PRO A 100 -21.43 7.94 11.26
C PRO A 100 -20.65 8.52 10.07
N LEU A 101 -21.23 8.48 8.88
CA LEU A 101 -20.73 9.26 7.76
C LEU A 101 -20.80 10.74 8.11
N GLY A 102 -19.83 11.53 7.66
CA GLY A 102 -19.66 12.93 8.05
C GLY A 102 -18.79 13.13 9.30
N THR A 103 -18.45 12.07 10.06
CA THR A 103 -17.53 12.18 11.18
C THR A 103 -16.17 12.68 10.70
N LEU A 104 -15.64 13.71 11.37
CA LEU A 104 -14.33 14.27 11.09
C LEU A 104 -13.23 13.38 11.70
N VAL A 105 -12.17 13.21 10.94
CA VAL A 105 -10.90 12.68 11.40
C VAL A 105 -9.80 13.69 11.13
N LYS A 106 -8.76 13.71 11.95
CA LYS A 106 -7.57 14.50 11.65
C LYS A 106 -6.63 13.66 10.81
N MET A 107 -6.17 14.22 9.69
CA MET A 107 -5.13 13.63 8.84
C MET A 107 -3.87 14.48 8.88
N GLU A 108 -2.73 13.82 8.90
CA GLU A 108 -1.40 14.42 8.76
C GLU A 108 -0.64 13.71 7.66
N GLY A 109 0.06 14.47 6.81
CA GLY A 109 0.81 13.95 5.68
C GLY A 109 0.64 14.81 4.41
N PRO A 110 1.11 14.33 3.25
CA PRO A 110 1.50 12.94 2.95
C PRO A 110 2.93 12.63 3.36
N PHE A 111 3.19 11.38 3.76
CA PHE A 111 4.50 10.85 4.10
C PHE A 111 4.93 9.75 3.13
N GLY A 112 6.20 9.37 3.19
CA GLY A 112 6.74 8.25 2.42
C GLY A 112 7.22 8.60 1.02
N ASP A 113 7.99 7.69 0.43
CA ASP A 113 8.61 7.86 -0.89
C ASP A 113 8.60 6.57 -1.72
N LEU A 114 7.66 5.66 -1.46
CA LEU A 114 7.47 4.46 -2.28
C LEU A 114 6.88 4.86 -3.63
N ARG A 115 7.72 4.84 -4.68
CA ARG A 115 7.32 5.21 -6.04
C ARG A 115 8.12 4.43 -7.08
N LEU A 116 7.54 4.23 -8.25
CA LEU A 116 8.25 3.63 -9.37
C LEU A 116 9.47 4.48 -9.76
N HIS A 117 10.52 3.81 -10.16
CA HIS A 117 11.74 4.44 -10.64
C HIS A 117 11.56 5.05 -12.05
N HIS A 118 12.55 5.85 -12.48
CA HIS A 118 12.57 6.47 -13.81
C HIS A 118 13.48 5.75 -14.82
N ALA A 119 14.29 4.81 -14.36
CA ALA A 119 15.16 4.02 -15.21
C ALA A 119 14.34 3.13 -16.17
N ALA A 120 14.87 2.86 -17.36
CA ALA A 120 14.24 1.95 -18.33
C ALA A 120 14.56 0.48 -17.97
N ARG A 121 14.23 0.06 -16.75
CA ARG A 121 14.40 -1.29 -16.20
C ARG A 121 13.04 -1.84 -15.76
N PRO A 122 12.78 -3.15 -15.82
CA PRO A 122 11.55 -3.73 -15.32
C PRO A 122 11.35 -3.43 -13.83
N ALA A 123 10.09 -3.40 -13.38
CA ALA A 123 9.75 -3.34 -11.95
C ALA A 123 9.04 -4.61 -11.53
N VAL A 124 9.36 -5.12 -10.34
CA VAL A 124 8.67 -6.24 -9.71
C VAL A 124 8.09 -5.78 -8.38
N LEU A 125 6.76 -5.81 -8.28
CA LEU A 125 6.01 -5.39 -7.11
C LEU A 125 5.56 -6.64 -6.35
N LEU A 126 5.97 -6.78 -5.09
CA LEU A 126 5.70 -7.94 -4.25
C LEU A 126 4.81 -7.52 -3.08
N ALA A 127 3.51 -7.79 -3.19
CA ALA A 127 2.51 -7.41 -2.20
C ALA A 127 2.09 -8.60 -1.33
N GLY A 128 2.03 -8.40 0.00
CA GLY A 128 1.42 -9.32 0.93
C GLY A 128 0.12 -8.78 1.51
N GLY A 129 -1.02 -9.43 1.24
CA GLY A 129 -2.32 -9.03 1.75
C GLY A 129 -2.62 -7.55 1.50
N ILE A 130 -2.80 -6.76 2.57
CA ILE A 130 -3.12 -5.32 2.46
C ILE A 130 -1.92 -4.46 2.02
N GLY A 131 -0.71 -5.01 1.94
CA GLY A 131 0.43 -4.34 1.32
C GLY A 131 0.25 -4.00 -0.16
N ILE A 132 -0.86 -4.41 -0.75
CA ILE A 132 -1.29 -4.04 -2.09
C ILE A 132 -1.68 -2.56 -2.22
N THR A 133 -2.01 -1.88 -1.12
CA THR A 133 -2.58 -0.52 -1.13
C THR A 133 -1.70 0.54 -1.78
N PRO A 134 -0.39 0.68 -1.50
CA PRO A 134 0.44 1.64 -2.21
C PRO A 134 0.59 1.31 -3.69
N PHE A 135 0.62 0.03 -4.05
CA PHE A 135 0.72 -0.39 -5.45
C PHE A 135 -0.56 -0.10 -6.24
N ARG A 136 -1.75 -0.17 -5.60
CA ARG A 136 -2.99 0.28 -6.22
C ARG A 136 -2.89 1.77 -6.59
N SER A 137 -2.53 2.61 -5.64
CA SER A 137 -2.35 4.04 -5.87
C SER A 137 -1.39 4.32 -7.04
N ILE A 138 -0.22 3.65 -7.04
CA ILE A 138 0.82 3.82 -8.05
C ILE A 138 0.34 3.38 -9.45
N LEU A 139 -0.25 2.20 -9.56
CA LEU A 139 -0.63 1.63 -10.87
C LEU A 139 -1.85 2.33 -11.45
N VAL A 140 -2.85 2.65 -10.63
CA VAL A 140 -4.03 3.42 -11.08
C VAL A 140 -3.61 4.82 -11.55
N GLU A 141 -2.70 5.50 -10.82
CA GLU A 141 -2.18 6.81 -11.24
C GLU A 141 -1.40 6.73 -12.54
N THR A 142 -0.48 5.76 -12.65
CA THR A 142 0.42 5.66 -13.82
C THR A 142 -0.34 5.29 -15.08
N ILE A 143 -1.16 4.22 -15.02
CA ILE A 143 -1.93 3.74 -16.18
C ILE A 143 -3.05 4.73 -16.54
N GLY A 144 -3.68 5.34 -15.55
CA GLY A 144 -4.69 6.38 -15.79
C GLY A 144 -4.11 7.67 -16.37
N GLY A 145 -2.81 7.96 -16.19
CA GLY A 145 -2.07 9.10 -16.77
C GLY A 145 -1.45 8.84 -18.12
N GLY A 146 -1.56 7.62 -18.64
CA GLY A 146 -0.96 7.22 -19.91
C GLY A 146 -0.74 5.72 -19.94
N ALA A 147 0.53 5.30 -19.80
CA ALA A 147 0.91 3.88 -19.78
C ALA A 147 2.16 3.67 -18.92
N LEU A 148 2.40 2.44 -18.56
CA LEU A 148 3.67 2.01 -17.96
C LEU A 148 4.80 2.11 -18.99
N ARG A 149 5.92 2.66 -18.58
CA ARG A 149 7.07 2.93 -19.49
C ARG A 149 7.96 1.71 -19.72
N TYR A 150 7.79 0.68 -18.89
CA TYR A 150 8.56 -0.57 -18.88
C TYR A 150 7.70 -1.69 -18.28
N PRO A 151 8.09 -2.95 -18.45
CA PRO A 151 7.36 -4.06 -17.86
C PRO A 151 7.27 -3.97 -16.34
N VAL A 152 6.09 -4.19 -15.81
CA VAL A 152 5.79 -4.26 -14.38
C VAL A 152 5.11 -5.60 -14.09
N VAL A 153 5.67 -6.38 -13.18
CA VAL A 153 5.05 -7.62 -12.70
C VAL A 153 4.62 -7.43 -11.26
N LEU A 154 3.31 -7.51 -11.02
CA LEU A 154 2.72 -7.39 -9.69
C LEU A 154 2.37 -8.77 -9.15
N PHE A 155 3.10 -9.25 -8.15
CA PHE A 155 2.73 -10.41 -7.35
C PHE A 155 1.90 -9.98 -6.14
N HIS A 156 0.77 -10.67 -5.93
CA HIS A 156 -0.09 -10.40 -4.78
C HIS A 156 -0.39 -11.69 -4.01
N ALA A 157 0.32 -11.88 -2.90
CA ALA A 157 0.16 -13.05 -2.03
C ALA A 157 -0.97 -12.83 -1.03
N ASN A 158 -1.94 -13.74 -1.03
CA ASN A 158 -3.04 -13.79 -0.07
C ASN A 158 -3.19 -15.22 0.47
N ARG A 159 -3.98 -15.41 1.51
CA ARG A 159 -4.30 -16.75 1.98
C ARG A 159 -5.25 -17.45 1.02
N ARG A 160 -6.32 -16.76 0.61
CA ARG A 160 -7.40 -17.28 -0.24
C ARG A 160 -7.84 -16.18 -1.22
N PRO A 161 -8.53 -16.51 -2.32
CA PRO A 161 -9.03 -15.52 -3.28
C PRO A 161 -9.94 -14.46 -2.65
N GLU A 162 -10.81 -14.85 -1.71
CA GLU A 162 -11.72 -13.95 -0.98
C GLU A 162 -11.00 -12.93 -0.08
N ASP A 163 -9.73 -13.15 0.23
CA ASP A 163 -8.88 -12.24 1.00
C ASP A 163 -8.18 -11.18 0.11
N ALA A 164 -8.25 -11.33 -1.22
CA ALA A 164 -7.47 -10.55 -2.18
C ALA A 164 -8.19 -9.25 -2.58
N ALA A 165 -7.93 -8.17 -1.85
CA ALA A 165 -8.47 -6.85 -2.21
C ALA A 165 -7.97 -6.41 -3.61
N PHE A 166 -8.85 -5.76 -4.38
CA PHE A 166 -8.57 -5.16 -5.70
C PHE A 166 -8.15 -6.14 -6.79
N ALA A 167 -8.31 -7.47 -6.61
CA ALA A 167 -7.84 -8.45 -7.58
C ALA A 167 -8.45 -8.25 -8.98
N ASP A 168 -9.75 -7.98 -9.07
CA ASP A 168 -10.44 -7.74 -10.34
C ASP A 168 -10.02 -6.42 -11.00
N GLU A 169 -9.76 -5.39 -10.19
CA GLU A 169 -9.22 -4.12 -10.67
C GLU A 169 -7.84 -4.32 -11.32
N PHE A 170 -6.93 -5.08 -10.70
CA PHE A 170 -5.61 -5.35 -11.28
C PHE A 170 -5.68 -6.22 -12.53
N ARG A 171 -6.60 -7.18 -12.62
CA ARG A 171 -6.85 -7.91 -13.88
C ARG A 171 -7.31 -6.96 -14.98
N SER A 172 -8.23 -6.07 -14.66
CA SER A 172 -8.69 -5.04 -15.60
C SER A 172 -7.59 -4.09 -16.04
N LEU A 173 -6.72 -3.65 -15.11
CA LEU A 173 -5.56 -2.82 -15.44
C LEU A 173 -4.58 -3.54 -16.35
N GLY A 174 -4.30 -4.84 -16.12
CA GLY A 174 -3.44 -5.66 -17.00
C GLY A 174 -4.01 -5.86 -18.41
N HIS A 175 -5.34 -5.87 -18.57
CA HIS A 175 -5.97 -5.86 -19.90
C HIS A 175 -5.84 -4.49 -20.61
N ARG A 176 -5.74 -3.41 -19.84
CA ARG A 176 -5.63 -2.05 -20.40
C ARG A 176 -4.20 -1.64 -20.75
N ASP A 177 -3.21 -2.19 -20.02
CA ASP A 177 -1.80 -1.87 -20.24
C ASP A 177 -0.99 -3.17 -20.39
N PRO A 178 -0.47 -3.47 -21.59
CA PRO A 178 0.28 -4.70 -21.86
C PRO A 178 1.60 -4.81 -21.07
N ASN A 179 2.09 -3.72 -20.51
CA ASN A 179 3.27 -3.73 -19.65
C ASN A 179 2.96 -4.16 -18.22
N LEU A 180 1.69 -4.36 -17.82
CA LEU A 180 1.33 -4.88 -16.50
C LEU A 180 0.98 -6.35 -16.56
N THR A 181 1.75 -7.16 -15.84
CA THR A 181 1.42 -8.57 -15.56
C THR A 181 1.00 -8.69 -14.09
N PHE A 182 -0.22 -9.17 -13.85
CA PHE A 182 -0.74 -9.42 -12.51
C PHE A 182 -0.69 -10.91 -12.17
N VAL A 183 0.03 -11.27 -11.11
CA VAL A 183 0.28 -12.65 -10.65
C VAL A 183 -0.21 -12.80 -9.21
N PRO A 184 -1.50 -13.11 -8.99
CA PRO A 184 -1.99 -13.44 -7.66
C PRO A 184 -1.57 -14.85 -7.27
N THR A 185 -1.16 -15.04 -5.99
CA THR A 185 -0.80 -16.35 -5.42
C THR A 185 -1.53 -16.61 -4.11
N MET A 186 -1.98 -17.87 -3.89
CA MET A 186 -2.75 -18.25 -2.72
C MET A 186 -1.97 -19.23 -1.83
N THR A 187 -1.80 -18.86 -0.55
CA THR A 187 -0.95 -19.61 0.38
C THR A 187 -1.72 -20.62 1.24
N ALA A 188 -3.06 -20.54 1.33
CA ALA A 188 -3.88 -21.38 2.21
C ALA A 188 -5.26 -21.65 1.62
N MET A 189 -5.31 -22.35 0.50
CA MET A 189 -6.55 -22.71 -0.21
C MET A 189 -7.55 -23.59 0.58
N PRO A 190 -7.14 -24.46 1.54
CA PRO A 190 -8.14 -25.18 2.33
C PRO A 190 -9.11 -24.22 3.02
N GLY A 191 -10.42 -24.47 2.84
CA GLY A 191 -11.49 -23.61 3.38
C GLY A 191 -11.90 -22.43 2.50
N SER A 192 -11.32 -22.26 1.30
CA SER A 192 -11.85 -21.32 0.31
C SER A 192 -13.12 -21.87 -0.35
N GLY A 193 -14.09 -20.98 -0.58
CA GLY A 193 -15.28 -21.26 -1.39
C GLY A 193 -15.04 -21.15 -2.90
N TYR A 194 -13.85 -20.75 -3.33
CA TYR A 194 -13.50 -20.47 -4.72
C TYR A 194 -12.54 -21.52 -5.29
N ALA A 195 -12.75 -21.90 -6.56
CA ALA A 195 -11.76 -22.63 -7.33
C ALA A 195 -10.56 -21.72 -7.62
N TRP A 196 -9.34 -22.29 -7.64
CA TRP A 196 -8.13 -21.55 -7.92
C TRP A 196 -7.20 -22.34 -8.84
N ASP A 197 -6.88 -21.75 -9.97
CA ASP A 197 -6.01 -22.30 -11.01
C ASP A 197 -4.69 -21.50 -11.20
N GLY A 198 -4.54 -20.38 -10.47
CA GLY A 198 -3.32 -19.56 -10.47
C GLY A 198 -2.20 -20.09 -9.58
N GLU A 199 -1.21 -19.24 -9.34
CA GLU A 199 -0.05 -19.57 -8.50
C GLU A 199 -0.47 -19.94 -7.06
N ARG A 200 0.30 -20.87 -6.47
CA ARG A 200 0.07 -21.36 -5.10
C ARG A 200 1.35 -21.31 -4.29
N GLY A 201 1.21 -21.03 -2.99
CA GLY A 201 2.31 -20.94 -2.05
C GLY A 201 2.83 -19.52 -1.85
N HIS A 202 3.89 -19.43 -1.06
CA HIS A 202 4.58 -18.16 -0.85
C HIS A 202 5.38 -17.78 -2.09
N ILE A 203 5.54 -16.47 -2.32
CA ILE A 203 6.42 -15.96 -3.37
C ILE A 203 7.85 -16.42 -3.07
N ASP A 204 8.46 -17.10 -3.99
CA ASP A 204 9.84 -17.58 -3.95
C ASP A 204 10.57 -17.33 -5.28
N ALA A 205 11.87 -17.60 -5.31
CA ALA A 205 12.69 -17.39 -6.50
C ALA A 205 12.22 -18.25 -7.70
N ALA A 206 11.64 -19.43 -7.47
CA ALA A 206 11.14 -20.29 -8.54
C ALA A 206 9.87 -19.67 -9.15
N MET A 207 8.96 -19.14 -8.34
CA MET A 207 7.77 -18.42 -8.80
C MET A 207 8.17 -17.16 -9.57
N LEU A 208 9.11 -16.38 -9.05
CA LEU A 208 9.59 -15.17 -9.76
C LEU A 208 10.14 -15.52 -11.16
N ARG A 209 10.97 -16.55 -11.28
CA ARG A 209 11.56 -16.98 -12.58
C ARG A 209 10.53 -17.46 -13.60
N ARG A 210 9.31 -17.82 -13.20
CA ARG A 210 8.24 -18.18 -14.16
C ARG A 210 7.63 -16.95 -14.83
N HIS A 211 7.76 -15.77 -14.22
CA HIS A 211 7.05 -14.57 -14.65
C HIS A 211 7.98 -13.38 -14.93
N VAL A 212 9.26 -13.47 -14.59
CA VAL A 212 10.24 -12.39 -14.72
C VAL A 212 11.46 -12.90 -15.45
N ASP A 213 11.83 -12.24 -16.54
CA ASP A 213 13.02 -12.54 -17.34
C ASP A 213 14.29 -12.09 -16.60
N GLY A 214 14.92 -13.02 -15.88
CA GLY A 214 16.08 -12.73 -15.03
C GLY A 214 15.69 -12.02 -13.73
N LEU A 215 16.43 -12.31 -12.64
CA LEU A 215 16.14 -11.73 -11.34
C LEU A 215 17.03 -10.52 -10.98
N VAL A 216 18.10 -10.28 -11.69
CA VAL A 216 19.11 -9.27 -11.34
C VAL A 216 18.79 -7.90 -11.95
N ASP A 217 18.14 -7.87 -13.13
CA ASP A 217 17.86 -6.61 -13.83
C ASP A 217 16.70 -5.79 -13.23
N PRO A 218 15.58 -6.38 -12.76
CA PRO A 218 14.46 -5.61 -12.24
C PRO A 218 14.78 -4.84 -10.96
N ILE A 219 14.04 -3.75 -10.73
CA ILE A 219 13.96 -3.07 -9.42
C ILE A 219 12.74 -3.62 -8.67
N TYR A 220 12.96 -4.06 -7.44
CA TYR A 220 11.96 -4.68 -6.59
C TYR A 220 11.33 -3.71 -5.61
N TYR A 221 10.04 -3.88 -5.39
CA TYR A 221 9.26 -3.15 -4.41
C TYR A 221 8.49 -4.16 -3.56
N ILE A 222 8.72 -4.18 -2.27
CA ILE A 222 8.11 -5.15 -1.37
C ILE A 222 7.25 -4.39 -0.35
N ALA A 223 5.97 -4.74 -0.26
CA ALA A 223 5.06 -4.15 0.72
C ALA A 223 4.20 -5.22 1.37
N GLY A 224 4.17 -5.26 2.72
CA GLY A 224 3.40 -6.25 3.44
C GLY A 224 3.87 -6.50 4.87
N PRO A 225 3.51 -7.67 5.44
CA PRO A 225 3.93 -8.05 6.79
C PRO A 225 5.45 -8.10 6.94
N PRO A 226 6.03 -7.63 8.08
CA PRO A 226 7.47 -7.58 8.27
C PRO A 226 8.18 -8.91 7.98
N GLY A 227 7.65 -10.04 8.44
CA GLY A 227 8.24 -11.35 8.17
C GLY A 227 8.30 -11.73 6.69
N MET A 228 7.29 -11.34 5.88
CA MET A 228 7.31 -11.53 4.43
C MET A 228 8.33 -10.62 3.76
N VAL A 229 8.37 -9.34 4.15
CA VAL A 229 9.30 -8.35 3.60
C VAL A 229 10.74 -8.81 3.81
N GLN A 230 11.11 -9.21 5.02
CA GLN A 230 12.46 -9.69 5.36
C GLN A 230 12.82 -10.98 4.60
N ALA A 231 11.89 -11.93 4.51
CA ALA A 231 12.11 -13.19 3.78
C ALA A 231 12.35 -12.95 2.29
N LEU A 232 11.53 -12.10 1.65
CA LEU A 232 11.68 -11.75 0.24
C LEU A 232 12.97 -10.97 -0.03
N ARG A 233 13.29 -9.97 0.81
CA ARG A 233 14.55 -9.23 0.70
C ARG A 233 15.76 -10.16 0.77
N THR A 234 15.81 -11.04 1.77
CA THR A 234 16.88 -12.02 1.94
C THR A 234 17.00 -12.93 0.72
N MET A 235 15.89 -13.44 0.20
CA MET A 235 15.84 -14.31 -0.98
C MET A 235 16.35 -13.60 -2.24
N LEU A 236 15.96 -12.33 -2.45
CA LEU A 236 16.42 -11.54 -3.61
C LEU A 236 17.93 -11.29 -3.57
N ILE A 237 18.47 -10.85 -2.44
CA ILE A 237 19.91 -10.62 -2.25
C ILE A 237 20.68 -11.94 -2.45
N ALA A 238 20.20 -13.06 -1.89
CA ALA A 238 20.80 -14.38 -2.10
C ALA A 238 20.73 -14.85 -3.57
N SER A 239 19.81 -14.27 -4.36
CA SER A 239 19.69 -14.52 -5.81
C SER A 239 20.53 -13.59 -6.68
N GLY A 240 21.34 -12.71 -6.06
CA GLY A 240 22.26 -11.78 -6.73
C GLY A 240 21.68 -10.40 -7.05
N VAL A 241 20.48 -10.08 -6.53
CA VAL A 241 19.90 -8.73 -6.66
C VAL A 241 20.69 -7.77 -5.77
N ASP A 242 21.02 -6.58 -6.31
CA ASP A 242 21.67 -5.53 -5.53
C ASP A 242 20.70 -5.00 -4.44
N GLU A 243 21.20 -4.75 -3.26
CA GLU A 243 20.41 -4.23 -2.14
C GLU A 243 19.77 -2.88 -2.46
N ASP A 244 20.44 -2.02 -3.22
CA ASP A 244 19.95 -0.71 -3.67
C ASP A 244 18.77 -0.82 -4.66
N ASP A 245 18.58 -1.97 -5.27
CA ASP A 245 17.46 -2.28 -6.15
C ASP A 245 16.25 -2.87 -5.41
N VAL A 246 16.29 -3.00 -4.07
CA VAL A 246 15.21 -3.52 -3.24
C VAL A 246 14.65 -2.43 -2.34
N ARG A 247 13.44 -1.96 -2.65
CA ARG A 247 12.70 -0.95 -1.90
C ARG A 247 11.60 -1.61 -1.08
N ILE A 248 11.51 -1.28 0.19
CA ILE A 248 10.61 -1.96 1.11
C ILE A 248 9.69 -0.99 1.85
N GLU A 249 8.47 -1.46 2.16
CA GLU A 249 7.54 -0.83 3.08
C GLU A 249 6.92 -1.90 3.99
N GLU A 250 7.17 -1.80 5.29
CA GLU A 250 6.66 -2.75 6.28
C GLU A 250 5.39 -2.23 6.91
N PHE A 251 4.35 -3.07 6.91
CA PHE A 251 3.09 -2.79 7.59
C PHE A 251 3.09 -3.49 8.95
N THR A 252 3.27 -2.73 10.00
CA THR A 252 3.11 -3.23 11.37
C THR A 252 1.62 -3.24 11.73
N GLY A 253 1.15 -4.27 12.44
CA GLY A 253 -0.26 -4.35 12.85
C GLY A 253 -1.13 -5.27 11.98
N TYR A 254 -0.54 -6.33 11.45
CA TYR A 254 -1.25 -7.46 10.80
C TYR A 254 -1.85 -8.40 11.81
#